data_f603a3940c806f8637fa37438413d2c9
#
_entry.id   f603a3940c806f8637fa37438413d2c9
#
_cell.length_a   1.000
_cell.length_b   1.000
_cell.length_c   1.000
_cell.angle_alpha   90.00
_cell.angle_beta   90.00
_cell.angle_gamma   90.00
#
_symmetry.space_group_name_H-M   'P 1'
#
loop_
_entity.id
_entity.type
_entity.pdbx_description
1 polymer ?
#
loop_
_entity_poly.entity_id
_entity_poly.type
_entity_poly.pdbx_seq_one_letter_code
_entity_poly.pdbx_strand_id
1 'polypeptide(L)'
;VTSGNILNDRQKINLIIPILKKVKEHSGTAQTELPEVAKSFLAAIGFYKNTGEKEAAQKKITPQWQEFFPQVYQQYEEIRRKENGLDFDDMLKECEELLLKNATQREYWQKRFSHILIDEFQDINYRQYSIVRILAEKHKNVFAVGDDDQAIYGFRGAKPDCMRMFEEEFHAEKILLETNYRSRQEIVDASLSVINENRNRFPKQL
;
A
#
# COMPACT_ATOMS: atom_id res chain seq x y z
N VAL A 1 9.99 18.12 -4.45
CA VAL A 1 9.50 17.25 -5.53
C VAL A 1 8.69 18.13 -6.47
N THR A 2 9.11 18.26 -7.72
CA THR A 2 8.33 18.93 -8.76
C THR A 2 7.44 17.89 -9.47
N SER A 3 6.29 18.29 -9.97
CA SER A 3 5.34 17.37 -10.65
C SER A 3 5.95 16.62 -11.84
N GLY A 4 7.05 17.12 -12.42
CA GLY A 4 7.79 16.47 -13.51
C GLY A 4 8.59 15.22 -13.12
N ASN A 5 8.75 14.97 -11.81
CA ASN A 5 9.52 13.82 -11.31
C ASN A 5 8.64 12.59 -10.97
N ILE A 6 7.31 12.71 -11.07
CA ILE A 6 6.41 11.58 -10.78
C ILE A 6 6.30 10.71 -12.02
N LEU A 7 6.75 9.46 -11.89
CA LEU A 7 6.73 8.48 -12.98
C LEU A 7 5.31 7.93 -13.21
N ASN A 8 4.83 8.05 -14.43
CA ASN A 8 3.62 7.33 -14.87
C ASN A 8 3.95 5.87 -15.26
N ASP A 9 2.91 5.05 -15.48
CA ASP A 9 3.09 3.63 -15.77
C ASP A 9 3.92 3.36 -17.03
N ARG A 10 3.77 4.19 -18.08
CA ARG A 10 4.58 4.05 -19.30
C ARG A 10 6.06 4.31 -19.02
N GLN A 11 6.37 5.32 -18.23
CA GLN A 11 7.74 5.63 -17.84
C GLN A 11 8.34 4.50 -16.99
N LYS A 12 7.60 3.98 -16.00
CA LYS A 12 8.03 2.81 -15.21
C LYS A 12 8.32 1.59 -16.09
N ILE A 13 7.45 1.30 -17.07
CA ILE A 13 7.66 0.22 -18.04
C ILE A 13 8.92 0.45 -18.86
N ASN A 14 9.16 1.68 -19.32
CA ASN A 14 10.37 2.01 -20.09
C ASN A 14 11.66 1.82 -19.26
N LEU A 15 11.63 2.04 -17.95
CA LEU A 15 12.77 1.79 -17.07
C LEU A 15 13.04 0.30 -16.86
N ILE A 16 12.01 -0.51 -16.71
CA ILE A 16 12.16 -1.92 -16.32
C ILE A 16 12.43 -2.85 -17.51
N ILE A 17 11.90 -2.57 -18.70
CA ILE A 17 12.07 -3.42 -19.89
C ILE A 17 13.54 -3.66 -20.25
N PRO A 18 14.45 -2.66 -20.27
CA PRO A 18 15.87 -2.90 -20.55
C PRO A 18 16.54 -3.82 -19.54
N ILE A 19 16.13 -3.76 -18.26
CA ILE A 19 16.61 -4.65 -17.20
C ILE A 19 16.19 -6.09 -17.49
N LEU A 20 14.90 -6.28 -17.79
CA LEU A 20 14.35 -7.60 -18.09
C LEU A 20 14.95 -8.24 -19.34
N LYS A 21 15.27 -7.45 -20.36
CA LYS A 21 15.99 -7.92 -21.57
C LYS A 21 17.35 -8.52 -21.20
N LYS A 22 18.13 -7.81 -20.39
CA LYS A 22 19.45 -8.30 -19.94
C LYS A 22 19.33 -9.56 -19.12
N VAL A 23 18.35 -9.65 -18.21
CA VAL A 23 18.10 -10.86 -17.42
C VAL A 23 17.71 -12.02 -18.34
N LYS A 24 16.84 -11.81 -19.31
CA LYS A 24 16.41 -12.82 -20.28
C LYS A 24 17.56 -13.38 -21.10
N GLU A 25 18.47 -12.53 -21.58
CA GLU A 25 19.65 -12.92 -22.37
C GLU A 25 20.59 -13.85 -21.57
N HIS A 26 20.68 -13.67 -20.26
CA HIS A 26 21.57 -14.45 -19.40
C HIS A 26 20.92 -15.73 -18.84
N SER A 27 19.61 -15.76 -18.70
CA SER A 27 18.88 -16.86 -18.01
C SER A 27 18.25 -17.88 -18.94
N GLY A 28 18.22 -17.62 -20.26
CA GLY A 28 17.57 -18.53 -21.22
C GLY A 28 16.05 -18.65 -21.06
N THR A 29 15.41 -17.78 -20.29
CA THR A 29 13.94 -17.76 -20.09
C THR A 29 13.24 -17.40 -21.40
N ALA A 30 12.91 -18.41 -22.20
CA ALA A 30 12.29 -18.24 -23.52
C ALA A 30 10.76 -18.10 -23.40
N GLN A 31 10.17 -17.31 -24.31
CA GLN A 31 8.75 -17.25 -24.71
C GLN A 31 7.78 -16.37 -23.92
N THR A 32 8.12 -15.69 -22.83
CA THR A 32 7.16 -14.76 -22.21
C THR A 32 7.27 -13.37 -22.81
N GLU A 33 6.15 -12.72 -23.11
CA GLU A 33 6.12 -11.35 -23.59
C GLU A 33 6.60 -10.39 -22.51
N LEU A 34 7.68 -9.68 -22.76
CA LEU A 34 8.30 -8.75 -21.82
C LEU A 34 7.36 -7.69 -21.22
N PRO A 35 6.37 -7.14 -21.96
CA PRO A 35 5.42 -6.18 -21.38
C PRO A 35 4.57 -6.75 -20.24
N GLU A 36 4.17 -8.02 -20.31
CA GLU A 36 3.42 -8.66 -19.22
C GLU A 36 4.29 -8.95 -18.02
N VAL A 37 5.50 -9.45 -18.28
CA VAL A 37 6.51 -9.64 -17.22
C VAL A 37 6.82 -8.31 -16.54
N ALA A 38 6.99 -7.23 -17.29
CA ALA A 38 7.23 -5.89 -16.75
C ALA A 38 6.09 -5.43 -15.81
N LYS A 39 4.84 -5.64 -16.20
CA LYS A 39 3.67 -5.31 -15.35
C LYS A 39 3.67 -6.12 -14.05
N SER A 40 3.97 -7.41 -14.11
CA SER A 40 4.03 -8.27 -12.92
C SER A 40 5.15 -7.84 -11.97
N PHE A 41 6.33 -7.47 -12.51
CA PHE A 41 7.42 -6.92 -11.70
C PHE A 41 7.06 -5.58 -11.08
N LEU A 42 6.46 -4.66 -11.83
CA LEU A 42 6.04 -3.36 -11.29
C LEU A 42 4.99 -3.51 -10.17
N ALA A 43 4.04 -4.42 -10.35
CA ALA A 43 3.07 -4.76 -9.29
C ALA A 43 3.76 -5.35 -8.04
N ALA A 44 4.74 -6.24 -8.24
CA ALA A 44 5.53 -6.81 -7.16
C ALA A 44 6.40 -5.76 -6.45
N ILE A 45 7.01 -4.85 -7.20
CA ILE A 45 7.83 -3.75 -6.67
C ILE A 45 6.95 -2.82 -5.82
N GLY A 46 5.79 -2.40 -6.33
CA GLY A 46 4.86 -1.56 -5.57
C GLY A 46 4.38 -2.25 -4.30
N PHE A 47 4.00 -3.52 -4.38
CA PHE A 47 3.62 -4.31 -3.22
C PHE A 47 4.76 -4.38 -2.19
N TYR A 48 5.99 -4.69 -2.61
CA TYR A 48 7.15 -4.75 -1.73
C TYR A 48 7.46 -3.40 -1.07
N LYS A 49 7.38 -2.30 -1.85
CA LYS A 49 7.57 -0.94 -1.29
C LYS A 49 6.56 -0.62 -0.19
N ASN A 50 5.32 -1.08 -0.32
CA ASN A 50 4.24 -0.79 0.63
C ASN A 50 4.21 -1.71 1.84
N THR A 51 4.64 -2.96 1.70
CA THR A 51 4.52 -3.97 2.77
C THR A 51 5.84 -4.38 3.41
N GLY A 52 6.95 -4.30 2.66
CA GLY A 52 8.23 -4.89 3.05
C GLY A 52 8.29 -6.42 2.89
N GLU A 53 7.21 -7.07 2.44
CA GLU A 53 7.07 -8.53 2.33
C GLU A 53 7.68 -9.04 1.01
N LYS A 54 8.96 -9.38 1.02
CA LYS A 54 9.71 -9.77 -0.18
C LYS A 54 9.17 -11.05 -0.83
N GLU A 55 8.96 -12.10 -0.05
CA GLU A 55 8.49 -13.39 -0.55
C GLU A 55 7.07 -13.28 -1.13
N ALA A 56 6.20 -12.51 -0.51
CA ALA A 56 4.85 -12.26 -1.01
C ALA A 56 4.87 -11.44 -2.30
N ALA A 57 5.79 -10.49 -2.42
CA ALA A 57 6.01 -9.73 -3.66
C ALA A 57 6.49 -10.64 -4.80
N GLN A 58 7.48 -11.52 -4.53
CA GLN A 58 8.00 -12.46 -5.53
C GLN A 58 6.91 -13.38 -6.10
N LYS A 59 5.98 -13.85 -5.25
CA LYS A 59 4.85 -14.69 -5.68
C LYS A 59 3.88 -14.00 -6.66
N LYS A 60 3.92 -12.69 -6.78
CA LYS A 60 3.12 -11.94 -7.76
C LYS A 60 3.72 -11.99 -9.18
N ILE A 61 4.95 -12.47 -9.31
CA ILE A 61 5.68 -12.58 -10.57
C ILE A 61 5.49 -14.00 -11.12
N THR A 62 5.48 -14.13 -12.46
CA THR A 62 5.46 -15.43 -13.14
C THR A 62 6.58 -16.33 -12.58
N PRO A 63 6.30 -17.61 -12.23
CA PRO A 63 7.22 -18.47 -11.46
C PRO A 63 8.67 -18.49 -11.95
N GLN A 64 8.89 -18.60 -13.25
CA GLN A 64 10.22 -18.63 -13.88
C GLN A 64 11.02 -17.33 -13.77
N TRP A 65 10.38 -16.24 -13.31
CA TRP A 65 10.99 -14.93 -13.15
C TRP A 65 11.16 -14.52 -11.68
N GLN A 66 10.61 -15.28 -10.74
CA GLN A 66 10.57 -14.91 -9.31
C GLN A 66 11.96 -14.76 -8.70
N GLU A 67 12.90 -15.63 -9.06
CA GLU A 67 14.27 -15.61 -8.53
C GLU A 67 15.02 -14.32 -8.87
N PHE A 68 14.67 -13.67 -9.99
CA PHE A 68 15.30 -12.43 -10.45
C PHE A 68 14.76 -11.16 -9.77
N PHE A 69 13.72 -11.26 -8.94
CA PHE A 69 13.12 -10.11 -8.28
C PHE A 69 14.13 -9.22 -7.54
N PRO A 70 15.04 -9.74 -6.71
CA PRO A 70 15.98 -8.90 -5.99
C PRO A 70 16.91 -8.11 -6.92
N GLN A 71 17.41 -8.74 -7.97
CA GLN A 71 18.29 -8.11 -8.96
C GLN A 71 17.56 -7.03 -9.77
N VAL A 72 16.36 -7.36 -10.27
CA VAL A 72 15.54 -6.44 -11.05
C VAL A 72 15.12 -5.25 -10.19
N TYR A 73 14.70 -5.48 -8.95
CA TYR A 73 14.34 -4.41 -8.01
C TYR A 73 15.51 -3.46 -7.75
N GLN A 74 16.69 -3.99 -7.46
CA GLN A 74 17.88 -3.17 -7.22
C GLN A 74 18.22 -2.30 -8.43
N GLN A 75 18.29 -2.88 -9.63
CA GLN A 75 18.62 -2.15 -10.85
C GLN A 75 17.53 -1.10 -11.20
N TYR A 76 16.25 -1.43 -10.98
CA TYR A 76 15.16 -0.49 -11.16
C TYR A 76 15.30 0.73 -10.24
N GLU A 77 15.56 0.52 -8.95
CA GLU A 77 15.77 1.59 -7.98
C GLU A 77 16.99 2.45 -8.29
N GLU A 78 18.09 1.85 -8.77
CA GLU A 78 19.29 2.58 -9.19
C GLU A 78 19.01 3.50 -10.39
N ILE A 79 18.34 3.00 -11.43
CA ILE A 79 18.00 3.78 -12.63
C ILE A 79 17.00 4.88 -12.26
N ARG A 80 15.93 4.54 -11.52
CA ARG A 80 14.92 5.48 -11.06
C ARG A 80 15.54 6.67 -10.31
N ARG A 81 16.47 6.39 -9.39
CA ARG A 81 17.17 7.43 -8.61
C ARG A 81 18.09 8.29 -9.48
N LYS A 82 18.79 7.71 -10.44
CA LYS A 82 19.63 8.47 -11.39
C LYS A 82 18.80 9.44 -12.23
N GLU A 83 17.59 9.06 -12.58
CA GLU A 83 16.67 9.91 -13.35
C GLU A 83 15.83 10.85 -12.44
N ASN A 84 16.09 10.88 -11.13
CA ASN A 84 15.30 11.63 -10.14
C ASN A 84 13.80 11.35 -10.24
N GLY A 85 13.41 10.15 -10.70
CA GLY A 85 12.02 9.73 -10.82
C GLY A 85 11.48 9.21 -9.48
N LEU A 86 10.21 9.47 -9.18
CA LEU A 86 9.47 8.93 -8.05
C LEU A 86 8.16 8.33 -8.53
N ASP A 87 7.76 7.19 -8.02
CA ASP A 87 6.39 6.71 -8.13
C ASP A 87 5.60 7.00 -6.82
N PHE A 88 4.30 6.71 -6.82
CA PHE A 88 3.47 6.95 -5.63
C PHE A 88 3.90 6.11 -4.42
N ASP A 89 4.40 4.89 -4.66
CA ASP A 89 4.87 4.01 -3.60
C ASP A 89 6.19 4.53 -3.00
N ASP A 90 7.06 5.13 -3.83
CA ASP A 90 8.26 5.83 -3.37
C ASP A 90 7.92 7.03 -2.50
N MET A 91 6.89 7.79 -2.84
CA MET A 91 6.50 8.96 -2.05
C MET A 91 6.14 8.56 -0.61
N LEU A 92 5.40 7.48 -0.45
CA LEU A 92 5.07 6.96 0.88
C LEU A 92 6.31 6.45 1.61
N LYS A 93 7.16 5.67 0.92
CA LYS A 93 8.39 5.13 1.49
C LYS A 93 9.35 6.23 1.93
N GLU A 94 9.61 7.19 1.07
CA GLU A 94 10.54 8.28 1.37
C GLU A 94 9.99 9.24 2.42
N CYS A 95 8.66 9.45 2.46
CA CYS A 95 8.01 10.21 3.53
C CYS A 95 8.20 9.55 4.89
N GLU A 96 7.91 8.25 5.00
CA GLU A 96 8.12 7.50 6.24
C GLU A 96 9.59 7.54 6.67
N GLU A 97 10.53 7.26 5.75
CA GLU A 97 11.95 7.30 6.03
C GLU A 97 12.44 8.69 6.48
N LEU A 98 11.93 9.76 5.87
CA LEU A 98 12.23 11.13 6.28
C LEU A 98 11.77 11.38 7.71
N LEU A 99 10.54 11.01 8.04
CA LEU A 99 9.99 11.22 9.37
C LEU A 99 10.71 10.38 10.44
N LEU A 100 11.14 9.18 10.11
CA LEU A 100 11.91 8.32 11.02
C LEU A 100 13.34 8.84 11.25
N LYS A 101 14.03 9.28 10.20
CA LYS A 101 15.47 9.63 10.24
C LYS A 101 15.72 11.08 10.60
N ASN A 102 14.75 11.98 10.38
CA ASN A 102 14.93 13.42 10.59
C ASN A 102 13.99 13.95 11.69
N ALA A 103 14.52 14.04 12.91
CA ALA A 103 13.76 14.50 14.06
C ALA A 103 13.18 15.93 13.87
N THR A 104 13.92 16.83 13.24
CA THR A 104 13.46 18.21 12.99
C THR A 104 12.22 18.24 12.09
N GLN A 105 12.25 17.46 10.99
CA GLN A 105 11.10 17.36 10.09
C GLN A 105 9.93 16.67 10.77
N ARG A 106 10.17 15.58 11.50
CA ARG A 106 9.15 14.89 12.28
C ARG A 106 8.45 15.83 13.26
N GLU A 107 9.21 16.56 14.08
CA GLU A 107 8.66 17.50 15.05
C GLU A 107 7.89 18.66 14.40
N TYR A 108 8.38 19.17 13.28
CA TYR A 108 7.69 20.20 12.51
C TYR A 108 6.29 19.74 12.10
N TRP A 109 6.18 18.55 11.49
CA TRP A 109 4.90 18.03 11.03
C TRP A 109 3.97 17.60 12.17
N GLN A 110 4.52 17.02 13.26
CA GLN A 110 3.75 16.70 14.47
C GLN A 110 3.11 17.94 15.12
N LYS A 111 3.81 19.09 15.10
CA LYS A 111 3.27 20.35 15.63
C LYS A 111 2.25 21.01 14.70
N ARG A 112 2.37 20.77 13.40
CA ARG A 112 1.49 21.38 12.41
C ARG A 112 0.10 20.75 12.39
N PHE A 113 0.00 19.48 12.65
CA PHE A 113 -1.29 18.77 12.73
C PHE A 113 -1.68 18.56 14.18
N SER A 114 -2.78 19.17 14.61
CA SER A 114 -3.36 18.94 15.94
C SER A 114 -4.38 17.80 15.96
N HIS A 115 -4.96 17.49 14.80
CA HIS A 115 -5.92 16.42 14.59
C HIS A 115 -5.63 15.74 13.26
N ILE A 116 -5.81 14.44 13.18
CA ILE A 116 -5.70 13.65 11.97
C ILE A 116 -7.02 12.93 11.77
N LEU A 117 -7.67 13.15 10.63
CA LEU A 117 -8.92 12.49 10.27
C LEU A 117 -8.65 11.61 9.04
N ILE A 118 -9.08 10.36 9.10
CA ILE A 118 -8.82 9.36 8.05
C ILE A 118 -10.15 8.75 7.65
N ASP A 119 -10.44 8.82 6.37
CA ASP A 119 -11.57 8.13 5.75
C ASP A 119 -11.08 6.84 5.05
N GLU A 120 -11.98 5.90 4.84
CA GLU A 120 -11.70 4.60 4.19
C GLU A 120 -10.50 3.86 4.83
N PHE A 121 -10.46 3.85 6.17
CA PHE A 121 -9.31 3.34 6.92
C PHE A 121 -9.00 1.86 6.65
N GLN A 122 -9.96 1.05 6.18
CA GLN A 122 -9.76 -0.33 5.77
C GLN A 122 -8.83 -0.50 4.56
N ASP A 123 -8.64 0.57 3.77
CA ASP A 123 -7.85 0.52 2.53
C ASP A 123 -6.39 0.96 2.70
N ILE A 124 -6.00 1.34 3.92
CA ILE A 124 -4.61 1.74 4.18
C ILE A 124 -3.69 0.53 4.28
N ASN A 125 -2.42 0.75 3.92
CA ASN A 125 -1.35 -0.22 4.11
C ASN A 125 -0.52 0.10 5.37
N TYR A 126 0.35 -0.82 5.79
CA TYR A 126 1.20 -0.63 6.97
C TYR A 126 2.07 0.63 6.92
N ARG A 127 2.52 1.03 5.74
CA ARG A 127 3.37 2.23 5.60
C ARG A 127 2.56 3.50 5.83
N GLN A 128 1.35 3.58 5.29
CA GLN A 128 0.43 4.69 5.56
C GLN A 128 0.08 4.73 7.05
N TYR A 129 -0.21 3.59 7.65
CA TYR A 129 -0.45 3.49 9.09
C TYR A 129 0.77 3.97 9.91
N SER A 130 1.98 3.55 9.54
CA SER A 130 3.22 3.99 10.18
C SER A 130 3.40 5.52 10.14
N ILE A 131 3.12 6.14 8.99
CA ILE A 131 3.16 7.60 8.84
C ILE A 131 2.16 8.28 9.80
N VAL A 132 0.92 7.78 9.86
CA VAL A 132 -0.10 8.29 10.79
C VAL A 132 0.37 8.19 12.24
N ARG A 133 0.90 7.03 12.63
CA ARG A 133 1.46 6.79 13.97
C ARG A 133 2.54 7.79 14.34
N ILE A 134 3.51 7.99 13.44
CA ILE A 134 4.62 8.93 13.64
C ILE A 134 4.09 10.36 13.81
N LEU A 135 3.17 10.78 12.97
CA LEU A 135 2.60 12.12 13.02
C LEU A 135 1.76 12.37 14.29
N ALA A 136 1.00 11.35 14.71
CA ALA A 136 0.10 11.44 15.87
C ALA A 136 0.78 11.17 17.21
N GLU A 137 2.04 10.75 17.23
CA GLU A 137 2.76 10.27 18.41
C GLU A 137 2.61 11.17 19.65
N LYS A 138 2.64 12.50 19.46
CA LYS A 138 2.60 13.47 20.55
C LYS A 138 1.20 13.81 21.04
N HIS A 139 0.25 13.96 20.12
CA HIS A 139 -1.09 14.46 20.46
C HIS A 139 -2.15 13.35 20.52
N LYS A 140 -1.93 12.24 19.82
CA LYS A 140 -2.82 11.07 19.71
C LYS A 140 -4.27 11.39 19.28
N ASN A 141 -4.53 12.58 18.75
CA ASN A 141 -5.83 13.00 18.27
C ASN A 141 -6.05 12.50 16.85
N VAL A 142 -6.45 11.25 16.73
CA VAL A 142 -6.75 10.62 15.43
C VAL A 142 -8.19 10.14 15.44
N PHE A 143 -8.90 10.44 14.37
CA PHE A 143 -10.24 9.95 14.09
C PHE A 143 -10.21 9.17 12.79
N ALA A 144 -10.64 7.92 12.81
CA ALA A 144 -10.64 7.05 11.65
C ALA A 144 -12.04 6.52 11.38
N VAL A 145 -12.45 6.54 10.11
CA VAL A 145 -13.70 5.94 9.65
C VAL A 145 -13.37 4.86 8.63
N GLY A 146 -14.00 3.72 8.74
CA GLY A 146 -13.79 2.61 7.82
C GLY A 146 -14.76 1.48 8.04
N ASP A 147 -14.83 0.59 7.06
CA ASP A 147 -15.67 -0.59 7.08
C ASP A 147 -14.83 -1.79 6.58
N ASP A 148 -14.44 -2.68 7.49
CA ASP A 148 -13.62 -3.85 7.18
C ASP A 148 -14.29 -4.81 6.17
N ASP A 149 -15.63 -4.81 6.09
CA ASP A 149 -16.38 -5.57 5.09
C ASP A 149 -16.21 -5.01 3.66
N GLN A 150 -15.76 -3.76 3.52
CA GLN A 150 -15.48 -3.12 2.24
C GLN A 150 -13.99 -3.17 1.85
N ALA A 151 -13.15 -3.87 2.59
CA ALA A 151 -11.71 -3.99 2.35
C ALA A 151 -11.40 -4.84 1.10
N ILE A 152 -11.37 -4.24 -0.08
CA ILE A 152 -11.13 -4.93 -1.36
C ILE A 152 -9.75 -4.64 -1.99
N TYR A 153 -8.94 -3.77 -1.38
CA TYR A 153 -7.63 -3.36 -1.92
C TYR A 153 -6.42 -4.15 -1.35
N GLY A 154 -6.64 -5.34 -0.81
CA GLY A 154 -5.56 -6.21 -0.33
C GLY A 154 -4.51 -6.52 -1.40
N PHE A 155 -4.90 -6.58 -2.69
CA PHE A 155 -3.98 -6.77 -3.80
C PHE A 155 -2.98 -5.60 -4.00
N ARG A 156 -3.31 -4.40 -3.49
CA ARG A 156 -2.43 -3.22 -3.43
C ARG A 156 -1.66 -3.11 -2.12
N GLY A 157 -1.82 -4.06 -1.20
CA GLY A 157 -1.15 -4.07 0.09
C GLY A 157 -1.97 -3.46 1.23
N ALA A 158 -3.25 -3.14 1.01
CA ALA A 158 -4.15 -2.76 2.10
C ALA A 158 -4.24 -3.88 3.14
N LYS A 159 -4.29 -3.50 4.40
CA LYS A 159 -4.28 -4.42 5.55
C LYS A 159 -5.40 -4.02 6.52
N PRO A 160 -6.54 -4.69 6.51
CA PRO A 160 -7.62 -4.46 7.47
C PRO A 160 -7.16 -4.57 8.94
N ASP A 161 -6.09 -5.33 9.21
CA ASP A 161 -5.48 -5.43 10.52
C ASP A 161 -5.01 -4.07 11.07
N CYS A 162 -4.74 -3.09 10.22
CA CYS A 162 -4.44 -1.72 10.65
C CYS A 162 -5.55 -1.12 11.51
N MET A 163 -6.83 -1.50 11.28
CA MET A 163 -7.95 -1.04 12.11
C MET A 163 -7.85 -1.57 13.54
N ARG A 164 -7.48 -2.84 13.70
CA ARG A 164 -7.29 -3.45 15.04
C ARG A 164 -6.06 -2.88 15.73
N MET A 165 -4.96 -2.74 15.00
CA MET A 165 -3.75 -2.09 15.53
C MET A 165 -4.03 -0.67 15.99
N PHE A 166 -4.85 0.07 15.25
CA PHE A 166 -5.25 1.43 15.63
C PHE A 166 -6.07 1.44 16.93
N GLU A 167 -7.08 0.56 17.05
CA GLU A 167 -7.89 0.42 18.27
C GLU A 167 -6.99 0.14 19.49
N GLU A 168 -6.02 -0.77 19.35
CA GLU A 168 -5.11 -1.16 20.43
C GLU A 168 -4.08 -0.07 20.77
N GLU A 169 -3.36 0.47 19.77
CA GLU A 169 -2.25 1.40 20.00
C GLU A 169 -2.70 2.79 20.46
N PHE A 170 -3.85 3.25 19.96
CA PHE A 170 -4.41 4.54 20.32
C PHE A 170 -5.40 4.46 21.47
N HIS A 171 -5.76 3.25 21.95
CA HIS A 171 -6.86 3.01 22.89
C HIS A 171 -8.14 3.69 22.40
N ALA A 172 -8.41 3.51 21.09
CA ALA A 172 -9.47 4.22 20.41
C ALA A 172 -10.85 3.74 20.86
N GLU A 173 -11.74 4.68 21.14
CA GLU A 173 -13.16 4.38 21.34
C GLU A 173 -13.79 4.00 20.01
N LYS A 174 -14.45 2.84 19.96
CA LYS A 174 -15.11 2.35 18.77
C LYS A 174 -16.60 2.67 18.80
N ILE A 175 -17.06 3.37 17.78
CA ILE A 175 -18.48 3.71 17.57
C ILE A 175 -18.96 2.98 16.31
N LEU A 176 -20.00 2.17 16.44
CA LEU A 176 -20.62 1.45 15.32
C LEU A 176 -21.74 2.29 14.71
N LEU A 177 -21.73 2.45 13.40
CA LEU A 177 -22.79 3.09 12.63
C LEU A 177 -23.65 2.00 12.01
N GLU A 178 -24.74 1.61 12.69
CA GLU A 178 -25.56 0.44 12.35
C GLU A 178 -26.83 0.78 11.56
N THR A 179 -27.06 2.04 11.21
CA THR A 179 -28.23 2.45 10.41
C THR A 179 -27.84 2.76 8.98
N ASN A 180 -28.39 2.00 8.04
CA ASN A 180 -28.18 2.24 6.61
C ASN A 180 -29.23 3.22 6.06
N TYR A 181 -28.75 4.40 5.61
CA TYR A 181 -29.62 5.43 4.99
C TYR A 181 -29.51 5.46 3.46
N ARG A 182 -28.67 4.59 2.86
CA ARG A 182 -28.34 4.61 1.43
C ARG A 182 -29.21 3.65 0.62
N SER A 183 -29.40 2.45 1.12
CA SER A 183 -29.97 1.32 0.37
C SER A 183 -31.29 0.85 0.97
N ARG A 184 -32.14 0.23 0.14
CA ARG A 184 -33.34 -0.46 0.60
C ARG A 184 -32.97 -1.73 1.38
N GLN A 185 -33.86 -2.15 2.26
CA GLN A 185 -33.62 -3.28 3.17
C GLN A 185 -33.26 -4.58 2.41
N GLU A 186 -33.92 -4.85 1.29
CA GLU A 186 -33.67 -6.08 0.51
C GLU A 186 -32.23 -6.13 -0.04
N ILE A 187 -31.63 -4.96 -0.34
CA ILE A 187 -30.22 -4.87 -0.79
C ILE A 187 -29.29 -5.10 0.40
N VAL A 188 -29.63 -4.53 1.56
CA VAL A 188 -28.86 -4.72 2.80
C VAL A 188 -28.87 -6.20 3.20
N ASP A 189 -30.03 -6.84 3.22
CA ASP A 189 -30.18 -8.26 3.57
C ASP A 189 -29.39 -9.17 2.63
N ALA A 190 -29.45 -8.91 1.32
CA ALA A 190 -28.67 -9.63 0.33
C ALA A 190 -27.17 -9.48 0.54
N SER A 191 -26.71 -8.26 0.83
CA SER A 191 -25.30 -7.98 1.13
C SER A 191 -24.84 -8.66 2.42
N LEU A 192 -25.66 -8.63 3.47
CA LEU A 192 -25.39 -9.29 4.74
C LEU A 192 -25.30 -10.82 4.56
N SER A 193 -26.13 -11.42 3.72
CA SER A 193 -26.06 -12.87 3.46
C SER A 193 -24.73 -13.29 2.86
N VAL A 194 -24.12 -12.45 2.02
CA VAL A 194 -22.80 -12.71 1.42
C VAL A 194 -21.69 -12.48 2.44
N ILE A 195 -21.69 -11.32 3.12
CA ILE A 195 -20.58 -10.95 3.99
C ILE A 195 -20.51 -11.77 5.27
N ASN A 196 -21.61 -12.36 5.73
CA ASN A 196 -21.64 -13.22 6.92
C ASN A 196 -20.86 -14.53 6.73
N GLU A 197 -20.53 -14.92 5.50
CA GLU A 197 -19.60 -16.02 5.23
C GLU A 197 -18.15 -15.68 5.62
N ASN A 198 -17.83 -14.38 5.75
CA ASN A 198 -16.53 -13.93 6.21
C ASN A 198 -16.46 -13.96 7.74
N ARG A 199 -15.61 -14.83 8.29
CA ARG A 199 -15.46 -15.01 9.74
C ARG A 199 -14.49 -14.02 10.39
N ASN A 200 -13.67 -13.32 9.61
CA ASN A 200 -12.66 -12.39 10.11
C ASN A 200 -13.09 -10.94 9.91
N ARG A 201 -14.13 -10.52 10.62
CA ARG A 201 -14.71 -9.18 10.55
C ARG A 201 -15.03 -8.62 11.94
N PHE A 202 -15.19 -7.30 12.04
CA PHE A 202 -15.72 -6.69 13.25
C PHE A 202 -17.21 -7.06 13.41
N PRO A 203 -17.64 -7.45 14.62
CA PRO A 203 -19.06 -7.67 14.89
C PRO A 203 -19.85 -6.37 14.72
N LYS A 204 -20.83 -6.37 13.84
CA LYS A 204 -21.75 -5.25 13.60
C LYS A 204 -23.10 -5.76 13.12
N GLN A 205 -24.15 -4.99 13.39
CA GLN A 205 -25.52 -5.25 12.93
C GLN A 205 -25.92 -4.07 12.02
N LEU A 206 -26.50 -4.37 10.87
CA LEU A 206 -27.01 -3.39 9.91
C LEU A 206 -28.49 -3.63 9.69
#